data_ebe6d1a99f9add14f9ba4ea07f436cba
#
_entry.id   ebe6d1a99f9add14f9ba4ea07f436cba
#
_cell.length_a   1.000
_cell.length_b   1.000
_cell.length_c   1.000
_cell.angle_alpha   90.00
_cell.angle_beta   90.00
_cell.angle_gamma   90.00
#
_symmetry.space_group_name_H-M   'P 1'
#
loop_
_entity.id
_entity.type
_entity.pdbx_description
1 polymer ?
#
loop_
_entity_poly.entity_id
_entity_poly.type
_entity_poly.pdbx_seq_one_letter_code
_entity_poly.pdbx_strand_id
1 'polypeptide(L)'
;MIDPTKLIKNVNFTAFDMSGHDRHRSLWEHYYKECHGIIFIIDSSDKLRLVVVKEELDMLLQHPDIAGRKLPILFLANKMDLPDSLTTVKLVSGLGLEKIQNKPWHIRATNAVTGEGLQPAIEWLTDQIRDIYINKRQ
;
A
#
# COMPACT_ATOMS: atom_id res chain seq x y z
N MET A 1 -14.39 -4.42 -3.53
CA MET A 1 -12.92 -4.39 -3.52
C MET A 1 -12.38 -4.60 -4.94
N ILE A 2 -11.38 -3.85 -5.31
CA ILE A 2 -10.72 -4.02 -6.60
C ILE A 2 -9.88 -5.30 -6.56
N ASP A 3 -9.99 -6.12 -7.59
CA ASP A 3 -9.10 -7.25 -7.78
C ASP A 3 -7.94 -6.79 -8.66
N PRO A 4 -6.80 -6.43 -8.08
CA PRO A 4 -5.69 -5.88 -8.85
C PRO A 4 -5.03 -6.89 -9.78
N THR A 5 -5.25 -8.19 -9.56
CA THR A 5 -4.66 -9.21 -10.43
C THR A 5 -5.24 -9.19 -11.84
N LYS A 6 -6.41 -8.57 -12.03
CA LYS A 6 -7.04 -8.44 -13.35
C LYS A 6 -6.46 -7.32 -14.20
N LEU A 7 -5.67 -6.41 -13.60
CA LEU A 7 -5.17 -5.22 -14.27
C LEU A 7 -3.92 -5.49 -15.10
N ILE A 8 -3.09 -6.45 -14.65
CA ILE A 8 -1.85 -6.80 -15.34
C ILE A 8 -1.74 -8.32 -15.39
N LYS A 9 -1.57 -8.84 -16.59
CA LYS A 9 -1.39 -10.27 -16.78
C LYS A 9 -0.06 -10.73 -16.18
N ASN A 10 -0.10 -11.83 -15.42
CA ASN A 10 1.08 -12.47 -14.80
C ASN A 10 1.76 -11.64 -13.71
N VAL A 11 1.05 -10.68 -13.14
CA VAL A 11 1.58 -9.87 -12.03
C VAL A 11 0.63 -10.00 -10.84
N ASN A 12 1.20 -10.18 -9.66
CA ASN A 12 0.43 -10.31 -8.42
C ASN A 12 0.71 -9.15 -7.49
N PHE A 13 -0.35 -8.53 -6.97
CA PHE A 13 -0.20 -7.60 -5.85
C PHE A 13 -0.88 -8.17 -4.63
N THR A 14 -0.49 -7.66 -3.47
CA THR A 14 -1.18 -7.95 -2.21
C THR A 14 -1.73 -6.64 -1.66
N ALA A 15 -3.03 -6.63 -1.37
CA ALA A 15 -3.69 -5.47 -0.79
C ALA A 15 -3.94 -5.72 0.69
N PHE A 16 -3.49 -4.78 1.54
CA PHE A 16 -3.68 -4.84 2.98
C PHE A 16 -4.64 -3.74 3.40
N ASP A 17 -5.83 -4.13 3.87
CA ASP A 17 -6.80 -3.19 4.40
C ASP A 17 -6.53 -3.00 5.90
N MET A 18 -5.91 -1.88 6.23
CA MET A 18 -5.53 -1.57 7.61
C MET A 18 -6.68 -1.04 8.45
N SER A 19 -7.87 -0.91 7.87
CA SER A 19 -9.08 -0.65 8.66
C SER A 19 -9.61 -1.91 9.32
N GLY A 20 -9.10 -3.07 8.91
CA GLY A 20 -9.49 -4.37 9.44
C GLY A 20 -8.75 -4.75 10.71
N HIS A 21 -8.66 -6.04 10.94
CA HIS A 21 -8.06 -6.61 12.15
C HIS A 21 -6.70 -7.21 11.88
N ASP A 22 -5.78 -7.04 12.81
CA ASP A 22 -4.43 -7.61 12.79
C ASP A 22 -4.42 -9.15 12.84
N ARG A 23 -5.53 -9.78 13.20
CA ARG A 23 -5.67 -11.24 13.20
C ARG A 23 -5.44 -11.87 11.82
N HIS A 24 -5.42 -11.08 10.74
CA HIS A 24 -5.19 -11.57 9.39
C HIS A 24 -3.73 -11.51 8.97
N ARG A 25 -2.83 -11.03 9.84
CA ARG A 25 -1.41 -10.84 9.50
C ARG A 25 -0.75 -12.13 9.03
N SER A 26 -1.01 -13.25 9.70
CA SER A 26 -0.41 -14.53 9.35
C SER A 26 -0.82 -14.98 7.95
N LEU A 27 -2.02 -14.62 7.50
CA LEU A 27 -2.48 -14.90 6.15
C LEU A 27 -1.74 -14.05 5.12
N TRP A 28 -1.43 -12.81 5.46
CA TRP A 28 -0.71 -11.90 4.55
C TRP A 28 0.68 -12.45 4.22
N GLU A 29 1.37 -13.01 5.20
CA GLU A 29 2.72 -13.52 5.04
C GLU A 29 2.83 -14.62 3.98
N HIS A 30 1.76 -15.37 3.75
CA HIS A 30 1.73 -16.41 2.72
C HIS A 30 1.92 -15.84 1.30
N TYR A 31 1.60 -14.56 1.10
CA TYR A 31 1.66 -13.95 -0.23
C TYR A 31 2.91 -13.13 -0.47
N TYR A 32 3.72 -12.89 0.56
CA TYR A 32 4.85 -11.96 0.46
C TYR A 32 5.88 -12.38 -0.60
N LYS A 33 6.19 -13.65 -0.69
CA LYS A 33 7.21 -14.13 -1.63
C LYS A 33 6.80 -13.95 -3.09
N GLU A 34 5.52 -14.03 -3.38
CA GLU A 34 5.00 -14.05 -4.74
C GLU A 34 4.47 -12.70 -5.21
N CYS A 35 4.32 -11.72 -4.32
CA CYS A 35 3.76 -10.44 -4.72
C CYS A 35 4.78 -9.60 -5.47
N HIS A 36 4.28 -8.78 -6.39
CA HIS A 36 5.08 -7.85 -7.19
C HIS A 36 4.87 -6.40 -6.77
N GLY A 37 3.92 -6.14 -5.89
CA GLY A 37 3.61 -4.84 -5.36
C GLY A 37 2.68 -4.96 -4.18
N ILE A 38 2.58 -3.89 -3.40
CA ILE A 38 1.77 -3.85 -2.18
C ILE A 38 0.83 -2.67 -2.25
N ILE A 39 -0.45 -2.91 -1.92
CA ILE A 39 -1.43 -1.85 -1.71
C ILE A 39 -1.78 -1.83 -0.23
N PHE A 40 -1.52 -0.70 0.41
CA PHE A 40 -1.72 -0.52 1.84
C PHE A 40 -2.84 0.49 2.05
N ILE A 41 -3.98 0.03 2.54
CA ILE A 41 -5.19 0.85 2.65
C ILE A 41 -5.32 1.40 4.08
N ILE A 42 -5.44 2.71 4.21
CA ILE A 42 -5.46 3.42 5.49
C ILE A 42 -6.79 4.16 5.65
N ASP A 43 -7.42 4.02 6.82
CA ASP A 43 -8.57 4.83 7.19
C ASP A 43 -8.05 6.16 7.78
N SER A 44 -8.14 7.23 7.00
CA SER A 44 -7.60 8.54 7.38
C SER A 44 -8.38 9.21 8.50
N SER A 45 -9.59 8.73 8.78
CA SER A 45 -10.42 9.31 9.85
C SER A 45 -10.11 8.75 11.23
N ASP A 46 -9.39 7.64 11.31
CA ASP A 46 -9.12 6.97 12.58
C ASP A 46 -7.71 7.30 13.08
N LYS A 47 -7.59 8.45 13.72
CA LYS A 47 -6.31 8.94 14.21
C LYS A 47 -5.69 8.06 15.30
N LEU A 48 -6.54 7.40 16.09
CA LEU A 48 -6.07 6.54 17.17
C LEU A 48 -5.41 5.27 16.65
N ARG A 49 -5.81 4.81 15.47
CA ARG A 49 -5.24 3.61 14.88
C ARG A 49 -3.96 3.87 14.11
N LEU A 50 -3.56 5.12 13.98
CA LEU A 50 -2.34 5.46 13.22
C LEU A 50 -1.10 4.77 13.81
N VAL A 51 -1.02 4.67 15.14
CA VAL A 51 0.08 3.98 15.81
C VAL A 51 0.11 2.49 15.44
N VAL A 52 -1.08 1.86 15.41
CA VAL A 52 -1.19 0.45 15.03
C VAL A 52 -0.81 0.26 13.58
N VAL A 53 -1.26 1.15 12.71
CA VAL A 53 -0.93 1.09 11.28
C VAL A 53 0.58 1.22 11.08
N LYS A 54 1.22 2.13 11.81
CA LYS A 54 2.67 2.30 11.73
C LYS A 54 3.41 1.04 12.17
N GLU A 55 2.97 0.41 13.25
CA GLU A 55 3.56 -0.84 13.72
C GLU A 55 3.43 -1.95 12.67
N GLU A 56 2.27 -2.07 12.05
CA GLU A 56 2.05 -3.06 11.00
C GLU A 56 2.94 -2.79 9.78
N LEU A 57 3.06 -1.52 9.40
CA LEU A 57 3.95 -1.14 8.29
C LEU A 57 5.40 -1.47 8.61
N ASP A 58 5.88 -1.15 9.81
CA ASP A 58 7.24 -1.44 10.21
C ASP A 58 7.52 -2.95 10.18
N MET A 59 6.58 -3.76 10.65
CA MET A 59 6.72 -5.20 10.61
C MET A 59 6.75 -5.74 9.20
N LEU A 60 5.91 -5.21 8.32
CA LEU A 60 5.90 -5.57 6.91
C LEU A 60 7.26 -5.26 6.26
N LEU A 61 7.78 -4.06 6.48
CA LEU A 61 9.03 -3.62 5.87
C LEU A 61 10.24 -4.39 6.37
N GLN A 62 10.17 -4.95 7.58
CA GLN A 62 11.24 -5.73 8.17
C GLN A 62 11.15 -7.22 7.87
N HIS A 63 10.03 -7.69 7.32
CA HIS A 63 9.85 -9.10 7.04
C HIS A 63 10.90 -9.57 6.02
N PRO A 64 11.53 -10.73 6.24
CA PRO A 64 12.59 -11.22 5.34
C PRO A 64 12.20 -11.33 3.87
N ASP A 65 10.94 -11.66 3.60
CA ASP A 65 10.44 -11.79 2.23
C ASP A 65 10.15 -10.44 1.55
N ILE A 66 10.23 -9.34 2.29
CA ILE A 66 9.91 -8.00 1.81
C ILE A 66 11.14 -7.09 1.85
N ALA A 67 11.90 -7.14 2.94
CA ALA A 67 12.91 -6.12 3.28
C ALA A 67 13.94 -5.87 2.17
N GLY A 68 14.48 -6.92 1.57
CA GLY A 68 15.54 -6.79 0.56
C GLY A 68 15.06 -6.59 -0.86
N ARG A 69 13.76 -6.48 -1.08
CA ARG A 69 13.18 -6.43 -2.42
C ARG A 69 12.76 -5.02 -2.79
N LYS A 70 12.91 -4.68 -4.07
CA LYS A 70 12.46 -3.40 -4.60
C LYS A 70 10.99 -3.50 -4.99
N LEU A 71 10.13 -3.62 -3.99
CA LEU A 71 8.67 -3.71 -4.17
C LEU A 71 8.05 -2.32 -4.14
N PRO A 72 7.23 -1.95 -5.13
CA PRO A 72 6.48 -0.69 -5.05
C PRO A 72 5.34 -0.82 -4.04
N ILE A 73 5.13 0.23 -3.26
CA ILE A 73 4.08 0.28 -2.25
C ILE A 73 3.17 1.46 -2.54
N LEU A 74 1.90 1.18 -2.72
CA LEU A 74 0.88 2.20 -2.91
C LEU A 74 0.05 2.32 -1.63
N PHE A 75 0.05 3.53 -1.06
CA PHE A 75 -0.77 3.83 0.11
C PHE A 75 -2.04 4.52 -0.34
N LEU A 76 -3.18 3.95 0.00
CA LEU A 76 -4.49 4.53 -0.28
C LEU A 76 -5.05 5.14 0.99
N ALA A 77 -5.08 6.47 1.05
CA ALA A 77 -5.64 7.20 2.18
C ALA A 77 -7.15 7.37 1.94
N ASN A 78 -7.92 6.46 2.49
CA ASN A 78 -9.37 6.44 2.31
C ASN A 78 -10.06 7.35 3.34
N LYS A 79 -11.29 7.74 3.05
CA LYS A 79 -12.14 8.58 3.91
C LYS A 79 -11.58 9.99 4.16
N MET A 80 -10.83 10.52 3.20
CA MET A 80 -10.25 11.87 3.30
C MET A 80 -11.30 12.98 3.25
N ASP A 81 -12.51 12.67 2.81
CA ASP A 81 -13.62 13.61 2.74
C ASP A 81 -14.23 13.92 4.10
N LEU A 82 -13.94 13.15 5.12
CA LEU A 82 -14.48 13.37 6.46
C LEU A 82 -13.74 14.55 7.13
N PRO A 83 -14.48 15.42 7.87
CA PRO A 83 -13.89 16.66 8.40
C PRO A 83 -12.67 16.51 9.28
N ASP A 84 -12.59 15.42 10.03
CA ASP A 84 -11.47 15.18 10.95
C ASP A 84 -10.40 14.27 10.39
N SER A 85 -10.43 13.97 9.09
CA SER A 85 -9.46 13.10 8.48
C SER A 85 -8.06 13.72 8.46
N LEU A 86 -7.06 12.88 8.63
CA LEU A 86 -5.67 13.28 8.47
C LEU A 86 -5.36 13.53 7.00
N THR A 87 -4.60 14.58 6.72
CA THR A 87 -4.13 14.87 5.36
C THR A 87 -3.07 13.86 4.93
N THR A 88 -2.83 13.75 3.62
CA THR A 88 -1.76 12.90 3.12
C THR A 88 -0.40 13.31 3.67
N VAL A 89 -0.16 14.61 3.85
CA VAL A 89 1.08 15.12 4.44
C VAL A 89 1.26 14.61 5.86
N LYS A 90 0.20 14.65 6.66
CA LYS A 90 0.26 14.16 8.04
C LYS A 90 0.44 12.65 8.10
N LEU A 91 -0.15 11.92 7.17
CA LEU A 91 0.02 10.47 7.10
C LEU A 91 1.46 10.11 6.72
N VAL A 92 2.05 10.80 5.76
CA VAL A 92 3.45 10.60 5.37
C VAL A 92 4.35 10.79 6.57
N SER A 93 4.17 11.88 7.31
CA SER A 93 4.97 12.17 8.49
C SER A 93 4.71 11.18 9.62
N GLY A 94 3.44 10.91 9.92
CA GLY A 94 3.07 10.02 11.03
C GLY A 94 3.48 8.58 10.83
N LEU A 95 3.47 8.09 9.60
CA LEU A 95 3.87 6.73 9.27
C LEU A 95 5.36 6.62 8.91
N GLY A 96 6.07 7.74 8.80
CA GLY A 96 7.48 7.72 8.48
C GLY A 96 7.78 7.26 7.06
N LEU A 97 6.90 7.54 6.10
CA LEU A 97 7.06 7.05 4.73
C LEU A 97 8.34 7.56 4.08
N GLU A 98 8.80 8.75 4.45
CA GLU A 98 10.03 9.34 3.92
C GLU A 98 11.27 8.54 4.27
N LYS A 99 11.18 7.67 5.28
CA LYS A 99 12.28 6.82 5.70
C LYS A 99 12.35 5.52 4.92
N ILE A 100 11.37 5.23 4.08
CA ILE A 100 11.38 4.02 3.26
C ILE A 100 12.47 4.15 2.21
N GLN A 101 13.41 3.20 2.23
CA GLN A 101 14.48 3.13 1.26
C GLN A 101 14.30 1.88 0.40
N ASN A 102 14.91 1.87 -0.76
CA ASN A 102 14.93 0.75 -1.72
C ASN A 102 13.57 0.35 -2.30
N LYS A 103 12.49 1.07 -1.97
CA LYS A 103 11.14 0.77 -2.49
C LYS A 103 10.48 2.05 -2.97
N PRO A 104 10.02 2.10 -4.22
CA PRO A 104 9.21 3.25 -4.65
C PRO A 104 7.86 3.21 -3.90
N TRP A 105 7.41 4.35 -3.45
CA TRP A 105 6.12 4.44 -2.77
C TRP A 105 5.37 5.67 -3.22
N HIS A 106 4.06 5.62 -3.09
CA HIS A 106 3.17 6.73 -3.41
C HIS A 106 1.98 6.69 -2.46
N ILE A 107 1.43 7.84 -2.13
CA ILE A 107 0.21 7.93 -1.32
C ILE A 107 -0.81 8.75 -2.08
N ARG A 108 -2.07 8.31 -2.04
CA ARG A 108 -3.16 8.98 -2.74
C ARG A 108 -4.42 8.96 -1.92
N ALA A 109 -5.11 10.11 -1.89
CA ALA A 109 -6.43 10.20 -1.28
C ALA A 109 -7.43 9.47 -2.18
N THR A 110 -8.26 8.62 -1.58
CA THR A 110 -9.25 7.84 -2.32
C THR A 110 -10.59 7.84 -1.60
N ASN A 111 -11.64 7.53 -2.36
CA ASN A 111 -12.95 7.23 -1.82
C ASN A 111 -13.38 5.87 -2.34
N ALA A 112 -13.37 4.86 -1.47
CA ALA A 112 -13.67 3.49 -1.86
C ALA A 112 -15.13 3.31 -2.31
N VAL A 113 -16.03 4.18 -1.87
CA VAL A 113 -17.44 4.10 -2.25
C VAL A 113 -17.65 4.59 -3.68
N THR A 114 -17.04 5.74 -4.04
CA THR A 114 -17.20 6.35 -5.35
C THR A 114 -16.14 5.91 -6.36
N GLY A 115 -15.04 5.36 -5.89
CA GLY A 115 -13.89 5.03 -6.72
C GLY A 115 -12.97 6.21 -7.03
N GLU A 116 -13.26 7.38 -6.50
CA GLU A 116 -12.44 8.56 -6.74
C GLU A 116 -11.01 8.34 -6.27
N GLY A 117 -10.05 8.70 -7.12
CA GLY A 117 -8.63 8.60 -6.83
C GLY A 117 -8.03 7.21 -7.05
N LEU A 118 -8.86 6.17 -7.25
CA LEU A 118 -8.36 4.81 -7.39
C LEU A 118 -7.67 4.56 -8.73
N GLN A 119 -8.24 5.04 -9.82
CA GLN A 119 -7.69 4.79 -11.16
C GLN A 119 -6.25 5.34 -11.30
N PRO A 120 -5.98 6.61 -10.98
CA PRO A 120 -4.62 7.12 -11.05
C PRO A 120 -3.65 6.40 -10.12
N ALA A 121 -4.13 5.99 -8.94
CA ALA A 121 -3.30 5.28 -7.98
C ALA A 121 -2.86 3.92 -8.52
N ILE A 122 -3.80 3.17 -9.08
CA ILE A 122 -3.50 1.86 -9.64
C ILE A 122 -2.60 1.99 -10.88
N GLU A 123 -2.79 3.02 -11.69
CA GLU A 123 -1.92 3.28 -12.84
C GLU A 123 -0.47 3.52 -12.40
N TRP A 124 -0.27 4.29 -11.32
CA TRP A 124 1.07 4.49 -10.77
C TRP A 124 1.71 3.16 -10.39
N LEU A 125 0.98 2.31 -9.68
CA LEU A 125 1.50 1.01 -9.23
C LEU A 125 1.83 0.12 -10.42
N THR A 126 0.96 0.09 -11.42
CA THR A 126 1.16 -0.67 -12.65
C THR A 126 2.45 -0.24 -13.36
N ASP A 127 2.66 1.07 -13.47
CA ASP A 127 3.86 1.60 -14.12
C ASP A 127 5.13 1.23 -13.35
N GLN A 128 5.08 1.28 -12.02
CA GLN A 128 6.22 0.89 -11.19
C GLN A 128 6.56 -0.59 -11.34
N ILE A 129 5.55 -1.43 -11.38
CA ILE A 129 5.77 -2.87 -11.56
C ILE A 129 6.40 -3.15 -12.92
N ARG A 130 5.92 -2.50 -13.98
CA ARG A 130 6.52 -2.65 -15.31
C ARG A 130 7.98 -2.23 -15.31
N ASP A 131 8.30 -1.10 -14.70
CA ASP A 131 9.67 -0.61 -14.66
C ASP A 131 10.60 -1.56 -13.93
N ILE A 132 10.14 -2.15 -12.84
CA ILE A 132 10.97 -3.03 -12.01
C ILE A 132 11.11 -4.42 -12.63
N TYR A 133 10.01 -5.01 -13.10
CA TYR A 133 10.01 -6.42 -13.49
C TYR A 133 10.13 -6.66 -14.97
N ILE A 134 9.70 -5.72 -15.82
CA ILE A 134 9.71 -5.90 -17.26
C ILE A 134 10.97 -5.29 -17.87
N ASN A 135 11.29 -4.04 -17.51
CA ASN A 135 12.44 -3.36 -18.08
C ASN A 135 13.79 -3.92 -17.61
N LYS A 136 13.80 -4.58 -16.46
CA LYS A 136 15.01 -5.20 -15.92
C LYS A 136 15.52 -6.40 -16.74
N ARG A 137 14.67 -6.93 -17.61
CA ARG A 137 15.03 -8.09 -18.44
C ARG A 137 15.75 -7.72 -19.74
N GLN A 138 15.91 -6.44 -19.94
CA GLN A 138 16.65 -5.95 -21.11
C GLN A 138 18.14 -5.69 -20.74
#